data_04558a977b257f8d8ced2e2743dfc956
#
_entry.id   04558a977b257f8d8ced2e2743dfc956
#
_cell.length_a   1.000
_cell.length_b   1.000
_cell.length_c   1.000
_cell.angle_alpha   90.00
_cell.angle_beta   90.00
_cell.angle_gamma   90.00
#
_symmetry.space_group_name_H-M   'P 1'
#
loop_
_entity.id
_entity.type
_entity.pdbx_description
1 polymer ?
#
loop_
_entity_poly.entity_id
_entity_poly.type
_entity_poly.pdbx_seq_one_letter_code
_entity_poly.pdbx_strand_id
1 'polypeptide(L)'
;MFWLADLVLAIHFALAAFVTLGLLLIPVGAICSWQWVRNRTFRTVHAGLMVFVAAEAVIGMTCPLTTIEAYLRGTAAEESFVAHHLSRLLYWDLPINFFLWLYVACSVWVMFLWWYCPPFLSKNIDHISDVLS
;
A
#
# COMPACT_ATOMS: atom_id res chain seq x y z
N MET A 1 -16.07 12.28 19.75
CA MET A 1 -14.84 12.44 18.96
C MET A 1 -14.05 11.13 18.78
N PHE A 2 -14.19 10.17 19.69
CA PHE A 2 -13.51 8.85 19.55
C PHE A 2 -13.94 8.05 18.33
N TRP A 3 -15.19 8.12 17.92
CA TRP A 3 -15.67 7.45 16.73
C TRP A 3 -15.01 7.93 15.42
N LEU A 4 -14.62 9.22 15.33
CA LEU A 4 -13.86 9.74 14.20
C LEU A 4 -12.42 9.16 14.18
N ALA A 5 -11.79 9.06 15.35
CA ALA A 5 -10.49 8.42 15.47
C ALA A 5 -10.55 6.94 15.07
N ASP A 6 -11.61 6.24 15.46
CA ASP A 6 -11.83 4.84 15.09
C ASP A 6 -12.10 4.68 13.59
N LEU A 7 -12.79 5.64 12.99
CA LEU A 7 -13.01 5.66 11.54
C LEU A 7 -11.68 5.87 10.79
N VAL A 8 -10.86 6.82 11.23
CA VAL A 8 -9.51 7.06 10.66
C VAL A 8 -8.64 5.82 10.79
N LEU A 9 -8.68 5.18 11.96
CA LEU A 9 -7.96 3.93 12.21
C LEU A 9 -8.42 2.82 11.27
N ALA A 10 -9.74 2.66 11.08
CA ALA A 10 -10.30 1.66 10.18
C ALA A 10 -9.88 1.90 8.72
N ILE A 11 -9.89 3.16 8.27
CA ILE A 11 -9.41 3.54 6.93
C ILE A 11 -7.92 3.23 6.79
N HIS A 12 -7.11 3.57 7.79
CA HIS A 12 -5.68 3.27 7.80
C HIS A 12 -5.43 1.76 7.68
N PHE A 13 -6.14 0.96 8.48
CA PHE A 13 -6.05 -0.50 8.40
C PHE A 13 -6.47 -1.05 7.05
N ALA A 14 -7.54 -0.53 6.46
CA ALA A 14 -8.00 -0.93 5.14
C ALA A 14 -6.96 -0.62 4.05
N LEU A 15 -6.33 0.55 4.10
CA LEU A 15 -5.26 0.93 3.17
C LEU A 15 -4.01 0.06 3.36
N ALA A 16 -3.60 -0.17 4.60
CA ALA A 16 -2.47 -1.05 4.91
C ALA A 16 -2.71 -2.49 4.44
N ALA A 17 -3.90 -3.02 4.68
CA ALA A 17 -4.32 -4.33 4.20
C ALA A 17 -4.33 -4.39 2.67
N PHE A 18 -4.87 -3.38 2.01
CA PHE A 18 -4.88 -3.27 0.55
C PHE A 18 -3.48 -3.29 -0.04
N VAL A 19 -2.55 -2.50 0.51
CA VAL A 19 -1.16 -2.44 0.06
C VAL A 19 -0.47 -3.78 0.28
N THR A 20 -0.60 -4.38 1.47
CA THR A 20 0.04 -5.64 1.82
C THR A 20 -0.52 -6.82 1.01
N LEU A 21 -1.84 -6.93 0.93
CA LEU A 21 -2.50 -7.99 0.14
C LEU A 21 -2.20 -7.83 -1.35
N GLY A 22 -2.21 -6.61 -1.88
CA GLY A 22 -1.87 -6.34 -3.26
C GLY A 22 -0.45 -6.77 -3.60
N LEU A 23 0.49 -6.58 -2.67
CA LEU A 23 1.87 -7.02 -2.83
C LEU A 23 2.00 -8.53 -3.06
N LEU A 24 1.13 -9.32 -2.42
CA LEU A 24 1.07 -10.78 -2.56
C LEU A 24 0.18 -11.22 -3.73
N LEU A 25 -0.97 -10.56 -3.92
CA LEU A 25 -1.96 -10.94 -4.91
C LEU A 25 -1.54 -10.60 -6.35
N ILE A 26 -0.79 -9.53 -6.54
CA ILE A 26 -0.33 -9.13 -7.87
C ILE A 26 0.55 -10.21 -8.52
N PRO A 27 1.63 -10.71 -7.86
CA PRO A 27 2.44 -11.77 -8.44
C PRO A 27 1.67 -13.09 -8.59
N VAL A 28 0.85 -13.46 -7.61
CA VAL A 28 0.02 -14.68 -7.67
C VAL A 28 -1.00 -14.56 -8.80
N GLY A 29 -1.68 -13.45 -8.92
CA GLY A 29 -2.64 -13.20 -9.99
C GLY A 29 -2.00 -13.14 -11.37
N ALA A 30 -0.77 -12.65 -11.48
CA ALA A 30 0.00 -12.66 -12.73
C ALA A 30 0.32 -14.10 -13.16
N ILE A 31 0.69 -14.97 -12.24
CA ILE A 31 0.94 -16.40 -12.50
C ILE A 31 -0.38 -17.13 -12.85
N CYS A 32 -1.46 -16.83 -12.13
CA CYS A 32 -2.77 -17.45 -12.33
C CYS A 32 -3.59 -16.81 -13.45
N SER A 33 -3.05 -15.81 -14.15
CA SER A 33 -3.71 -15.09 -15.25
C SER A 33 -5.04 -14.43 -14.85
N TRP A 34 -5.15 -13.93 -13.62
CA TRP A 34 -6.31 -13.21 -13.14
C TRP A 34 -6.43 -11.85 -13.82
N GLN A 35 -7.50 -11.62 -14.54
CA GLN A 35 -7.70 -10.40 -15.31
C GLN A 35 -7.85 -9.15 -14.42
N TRP A 36 -8.51 -9.28 -13.29
CA TRP A 36 -8.75 -8.16 -12.38
C TRP A 36 -7.45 -7.62 -11.74
N VAL A 37 -6.47 -8.49 -11.51
CA VAL A 37 -5.14 -8.10 -11.01
C VAL A 37 -4.37 -7.28 -12.06
N ARG A 38 -4.65 -7.52 -13.35
CA ARG A 38 -4.05 -6.78 -14.45
C ARG A 38 -4.75 -5.46 -14.75
N ASN A 39 -5.82 -5.14 -14.03
CA ASN A 39 -6.51 -3.86 -14.18
C ASN A 39 -5.54 -2.70 -13.91
N ARG A 40 -5.45 -1.80 -14.87
CA ARG A 40 -4.54 -0.66 -14.82
C ARG A 40 -4.82 0.26 -13.64
N THR A 41 -6.08 0.52 -13.35
CA THR A 41 -6.49 1.36 -12.22
C THR A 41 -6.06 0.75 -10.89
N PHE A 42 -6.32 -0.54 -10.68
CA PHE A 42 -5.91 -1.26 -9.46
C PHE A 42 -4.41 -1.18 -9.24
N ARG A 43 -3.61 -1.48 -10.27
CA ARG A 43 -2.15 -1.46 -10.18
C ARG A 43 -1.59 -0.05 -10.00
N THR A 44 -2.17 0.95 -10.65
CA THR A 44 -1.75 2.35 -10.50
C THR A 44 -2.02 2.84 -9.08
N VAL A 45 -3.18 2.58 -8.53
CA VAL A 45 -3.53 2.94 -7.15
C VAL A 45 -2.61 2.23 -6.16
N HIS A 46 -2.41 0.94 -6.33
CA HIS A 46 -1.53 0.15 -5.47
C HIS A 46 -0.08 0.65 -5.52
N ALA A 47 0.47 0.85 -6.71
CA ALA A 47 1.83 1.36 -6.88
C ALA A 47 1.99 2.79 -6.32
N GLY A 48 1.00 3.65 -6.54
CA GLY A 48 0.98 5.01 -6.00
C GLY A 48 1.00 5.02 -4.46
N LEU A 49 0.19 4.18 -3.84
CA LEU A 49 0.18 4.03 -2.37
C LEU A 49 1.51 3.47 -1.85
N MET A 50 2.09 2.49 -2.54
CA MET A 50 3.41 1.94 -2.17
C MET A 50 4.50 3.00 -2.22
N VAL A 51 4.55 3.79 -3.29
CA VAL A 51 5.53 4.88 -3.43
C VAL A 51 5.31 5.94 -2.36
N PHE A 52 4.06 6.26 -2.05
CA PHE A 52 3.72 7.23 -1.00
C PHE A 52 4.22 6.76 0.37
N VAL A 53 3.90 5.52 0.76
CA VAL A 53 4.35 4.94 2.04
C VAL A 53 5.87 4.83 2.10
N ALA A 54 6.51 4.44 1.00
CA ALA A 54 7.97 4.39 0.93
C ALA A 54 8.62 5.77 1.08
N ALA A 55 8.03 6.81 0.46
CA ALA A 55 8.50 8.18 0.61
C ALA A 55 8.38 8.68 2.06
N GLU A 56 7.26 8.40 2.73
CA GLU A 56 7.09 8.72 4.16
C GLU A 56 8.18 8.05 5.01
N ALA A 57 8.45 6.78 4.76
CA ALA A 57 9.47 6.02 5.48
C ALA A 57 10.89 6.58 5.25
N VAL A 58 11.21 6.97 4.01
CA VAL A 58 12.53 7.56 3.67
C VAL A 58 12.73 8.92 4.32
N ILE A 59 11.69 9.76 4.33
CA ILE A 59 11.72 11.10 4.94
C ILE A 59 11.72 11.00 6.47
N GLY A 60 11.28 9.87 7.03
CA GLY A 60 11.14 9.68 8.47
C GLY A 60 9.91 10.36 9.04
N MET A 61 8.91 10.61 8.20
CA MET A 61 7.64 11.19 8.62
C MET A 61 6.66 10.10 9.06
N THR A 62 5.91 10.39 10.10
CA THR A 62 4.76 9.55 10.48
C THR A 62 3.64 9.71 9.47
N CYS A 63 2.93 8.62 9.20
CA CYS A 63 1.79 8.64 8.31
C CYS A 63 0.77 9.73 8.73
N PRO A 64 0.29 10.57 7.81
CA PRO A 64 -0.67 11.63 8.15
C PRO A 64 -1.95 11.08 8.78
N LEU A 65 -2.39 9.88 8.42
CA LEU A 65 -3.54 9.22 9.06
C LEU A 65 -3.27 8.90 10.53
N THR A 66 -2.07 8.44 10.87
CA THR A 66 -1.64 8.20 12.25
C THR A 66 -1.60 9.50 13.04
N THR A 67 -1.11 10.57 12.44
CA THR A 67 -1.07 11.90 13.07
C THR A 67 -2.48 12.44 13.34
N ILE A 68 -3.39 12.28 12.38
CA ILE A 68 -4.80 12.69 12.52
C ILE A 68 -5.49 11.87 13.61
N GLU A 69 -5.28 10.56 13.63
CA GLU A 69 -5.80 9.68 14.68
C GLU A 69 -5.34 10.12 16.07
N ALA A 70 -4.03 10.33 16.25
CA ALA A 70 -3.44 10.77 17.50
C ALA A 70 -3.99 12.13 17.95
N TYR A 71 -4.14 13.06 17.01
CA TYR A 71 -4.74 14.36 17.29
C TYR A 71 -6.20 14.24 17.77
N LEU A 72 -6.99 13.39 17.12
CA LEU A 72 -8.39 13.17 17.50
C LEU A 72 -8.52 12.45 18.85
N ARG A 73 -7.56 11.62 19.21
CA ARG A 73 -7.54 10.95 20.53
C ARG A 73 -6.93 11.82 21.63
N GLY A 74 -6.28 12.93 21.28
CA GLY A 74 -5.54 13.78 22.23
C GLY A 74 -4.29 13.13 22.79
N THR A 75 -3.71 12.20 22.05
CA THR A 75 -2.46 11.50 22.40
C THR A 75 -1.30 11.94 21.52
N ALA A 76 -0.07 11.68 21.93
CA ALA A 76 1.08 11.90 21.08
C ALA A 76 1.07 10.91 19.90
N ALA A 77 1.54 11.35 18.74
CA ALA A 77 1.56 10.49 17.53
C ALA A 77 2.37 9.19 17.71
N GLU A 78 3.33 9.21 18.64
CA GLU A 78 4.14 8.04 18.98
C GLU A 78 3.36 7.00 19.81
N GLU A 79 2.28 7.41 20.46
CA GLU A 79 1.41 6.56 21.27
C GLU A 79 0.16 6.09 20.53
N SER A 80 0.15 6.18 19.20
CA SER A 80 -0.95 5.68 18.39
C SER A 80 -1.27 4.22 18.74
N PHE A 81 -2.55 3.90 18.80
CA PHE A 81 -3.04 2.55 19.06
C PHE A 81 -2.40 1.50 18.13
N VAL A 82 -2.19 1.85 16.85
CA VAL A 82 -1.52 0.99 15.87
C VAL A 82 -0.07 0.79 16.25
N ALA A 83 0.67 1.86 16.57
CA ALA A 83 2.06 1.77 16.97
C ALA A 83 2.23 0.93 18.23
N HIS A 84 1.35 1.11 19.23
CA HIS A 84 1.34 0.34 20.45
C HIS A 84 1.06 -1.15 20.23
N HIS A 85 0.06 -1.48 19.42
CA HIS A 85 -0.28 -2.87 19.10
C HIS A 85 0.74 -3.52 18.18
N LEU A 86 1.26 -2.77 17.21
CA LEU A 86 2.26 -3.27 16.28
C LEU A 86 3.60 -3.51 16.99
N SER A 87 4.02 -2.61 17.89
CA SER A 87 5.22 -2.81 18.71
C SER A 87 5.09 -4.01 19.63
N ARG A 88 3.89 -4.28 20.13
CA ARG A 88 3.60 -5.42 20.99
C ARG A 88 3.52 -6.75 20.26
N LEU A 89 3.03 -6.72 19.01
CA LEU A 89 2.95 -7.88 18.12
C LEU A 89 4.32 -8.23 17.54
N LEU A 90 5.10 -7.20 17.25
CA LEU A 90 6.46 -7.29 16.72
C LEU A 90 7.51 -7.22 17.82
N TYR A 91 7.28 -7.78 18.98
CA TYR A 91 8.17 -7.80 20.17
C TYR A 91 9.64 -8.16 19.86
N TRP A 92 10.01 -8.03 18.63
CA TRP A 92 11.38 -8.06 18.16
C TRP A 92 11.87 -6.62 18.05
N ASP A 93 12.91 -6.29 18.80
CA ASP A 93 13.68 -5.04 18.71
C ASP A 93 14.32 -4.92 17.31
N LEU A 94 13.47 -4.94 16.28
CA LEU A 94 13.95 -4.73 14.93
C LEU A 94 14.31 -3.25 14.76
N PRO A 95 15.53 -2.94 14.32
CA PRO A 95 15.93 -1.56 14.12
C PRO A 95 15.03 -0.90 13.04
N ILE A 96 14.74 0.37 13.22
CA ILE A 96 13.91 1.14 12.29
C ILE A 96 14.40 1.04 10.84
N ASN A 97 15.70 0.84 10.66
CA ASN A 97 16.34 0.63 9.36
C ASN A 97 15.84 -0.64 8.66
N PHE A 98 15.44 -1.68 9.40
CA PHE A 98 14.88 -2.89 8.83
C PHE A 98 13.58 -2.61 8.08
N PHE A 99 12.68 -1.83 8.68
CA PHE A 99 11.43 -1.45 8.05
C PHE A 99 11.66 -0.57 6.82
N LEU A 100 12.62 0.34 6.89
CA LEU A 100 13.00 1.17 5.76
C LEU A 100 13.46 0.31 4.57
N TRP A 101 14.36 -0.62 4.80
CA TRP A 101 14.84 -1.54 3.77
C TRP A 101 13.73 -2.45 3.24
N LEU A 102 12.82 -2.88 4.11
CA LEU A 102 11.66 -3.67 3.73
C LEU A 102 10.74 -2.88 2.78
N TYR A 103 10.42 -1.62 3.10
CA TYR A 103 9.59 -0.76 2.24
C TYR A 103 10.25 -0.47 0.90
N VAL A 104 11.55 -0.20 0.89
CA VAL A 104 12.33 0.00 -0.34
C VAL A 104 12.31 -1.27 -1.19
N ALA A 105 12.57 -2.42 -0.59
CA ALA A 105 12.55 -3.71 -1.29
C ALA A 105 11.16 -4.01 -1.88
N CYS A 106 10.08 -3.76 -1.12
CA CYS A 106 8.71 -3.91 -1.61
C CYS A 106 8.39 -2.96 -2.77
N SER A 107 8.86 -1.72 -2.69
CA SER A 107 8.66 -0.74 -3.76
C SER A 107 9.39 -1.13 -5.04
N VAL A 108 10.62 -1.59 -4.93
CA VAL A 108 11.40 -2.13 -6.07
C VAL A 108 10.70 -3.35 -6.66
N TRP A 109 10.18 -4.24 -5.81
CA TRP A 109 9.42 -5.40 -6.25
C TRP A 109 8.16 -5.04 -7.04
N VAL A 110 7.39 -4.07 -6.57
CA VAL A 110 6.20 -3.57 -7.28
C VAL A 110 6.57 -2.95 -8.61
N MET A 111 7.64 -2.15 -8.66
CA MET A 111 8.14 -1.56 -9.90
C MET A 111 8.62 -2.63 -10.88
N PHE A 112 9.33 -3.66 -10.40
CA PHE A 112 9.76 -4.79 -11.19
C PHE A 112 8.57 -5.56 -11.78
N LEU A 113 7.55 -5.84 -10.99
CA LEU A 113 6.32 -6.48 -11.43
C LEU A 113 5.55 -5.63 -12.46
N TRP A 114 5.58 -4.32 -12.31
CA TRP A 114 5.01 -3.41 -13.29
C TRP A 114 5.68 -3.54 -14.65
N TRP A 115 6.97 -3.67 -14.64
CA TRP A 115 7.76 -3.80 -15.86
C TRP A 115 7.69 -5.20 -16.47
N TYR A 116 7.71 -6.22 -15.63
CA TYR A 116 7.67 -7.64 -16.06
C TYR A 116 6.28 -8.07 -16.52
N CYS A 117 5.23 -7.65 -15.85
CA CYS A 117 3.83 -7.92 -16.16
C CYS A 117 3.09 -6.59 -16.39
N PRO A 118 3.21 -5.97 -17.59
CA PRO A 118 2.54 -4.70 -17.82
C PRO A 118 1.01 -4.84 -17.68
N PRO A 119 0.32 -3.84 -17.11
CA PRO A 119 -1.13 -3.84 -17.09
C PRO A 119 -1.68 -3.80 -18.51
N PHE A 120 -2.81 -4.44 -18.74
CA PHE A 120 -3.47 -4.40 -20.04
C PHE A 120 -3.73 -2.95 -20.46
N LEU A 121 -3.19 -2.58 -21.61
CA LEU A 121 -3.56 -1.35 -22.29
C LEU A 121 -4.92 -1.61 -22.98
N SER A 122 -5.98 -1.07 -22.40
CA SER A 122 -7.32 -1.08 -22.97
C SER A 122 -7.39 -0.56 -24.42
N LYS A 123 -6.44 0.29 -24.80
CA LYS A 123 -6.34 0.87 -26.14
C LYS A 123 -6.18 -0.13 -27.27
N ASN A 124 -5.63 -1.32 -27.03
CA ASN A 124 -5.45 -2.30 -28.11
C ASN A 124 -6.74 -3.00 -28.52
N ILE A 125 -7.72 -3.05 -27.61
CA ILE A 125 -9.01 -3.68 -27.90
C ILE A 125 -9.86 -2.76 -28.80
N ASP A 126 -9.85 -1.47 -28.51
CA ASP A 126 -10.59 -0.49 -29.31
C ASP A 126 -10.04 -0.40 -30.75
N HIS A 127 -8.72 -0.46 -30.88
CA HIS A 127 -8.06 -0.42 -32.19
C HIS A 127 -8.34 -1.70 -33.03
N ILE A 128 -8.45 -2.87 -32.39
CA ILE A 128 -8.77 -4.11 -33.06
C ILE A 128 -10.23 -4.12 -33.46
N SER A 129 -11.15 -3.60 -32.68
CA SER A 129 -12.57 -3.49 -33.03
C SER A 129 -12.80 -2.52 -34.19
N ASP A 130 -12.05 -1.43 -34.26
CA ASP A 130 -12.11 -0.46 -35.35
C ASP A 130 -11.54 -1.02 -36.66
N VAL A 131 -10.54 -1.87 -36.60
CA VAL A 131 -9.96 -2.54 -37.79
C VAL A 131 -10.83 -3.68 -38.27
N LEU A 132 -11.61 -4.33 -37.41
CA LEU A 132 -12.49 -5.43 -37.73
C LEU A 132 -13.90 -4.97 -38.17
N SER A 133 -14.23 -3.71 -37.98
CA SER A 133 -15.47 -3.10 -38.44
C SER A 133 -15.27 -2.40 -39.78
#